data_a6500d5dcf648260097b0438f57f9472
#
_entry.id   a6500d5dcf648260097b0438f57f9472
#
_cell.length_a   1.000
_cell.length_b   1.000
_cell.length_c   1.000
_cell.angle_alpha   90.00
_cell.angle_beta   90.00
_cell.angle_gamma   90.00
#
_symmetry.space_group_name_H-M   'P 1'
#
loop_
_entity.id
_entity.type
_entity.pdbx_description
1 polymer ?
#
loop_
_entity_poly.entity_id
_entity_poly.type
_entity_poly.pdbx_seq_one_letter_code
_entity_poly.pdbx_strand_id
1 'polypeptide(L)'
;MLKKSLIVVVIVFMAGGSFAWLNRVDIVLALVKYRTSGETVEPRREVEWQQGPDIAEVSASARPPNIIFILADDMGYNDISAFGGGIADGAVQTPSIDQLAADGVVFEQSYAGNATCAPSRAMIMTGRYPTRTGFEFTPTPAGMGPVVSLISNSMDSGLPPPRFNEAVAESAPAYEQQGLPSSEVTIAE
;
A
#
# COMPACT_ATOMS: atom_id res chain seq x y z
N MET A 1 36.28 20.87 42.20
CA MET A 1 35.90 21.17 40.79
C MET A 1 35.43 19.93 40.06
N LEU A 2 36.08 18.79 40.12
CA LEU A 2 35.75 17.56 39.36
C LEU A 2 34.31 17.04 39.58
N LYS A 3 33.81 17.06 40.83
CA LYS A 3 32.45 16.60 41.17
C LYS A 3 31.32 17.47 40.52
N LYS A 4 31.55 18.79 40.43
CA LYS A 4 30.54 19.69 39.76
C LYS A 4 30.52 19.47 38.25
N SER A 5 31.66 19.26 37.62
CA SER A 5 31.73 18.95 36.18
C SER A 5 31.08 17.61 35.86
N LEU A 6 31.26 16.57 36.71
CA LEU A 6 30.62 15.29 36.53
C LEU A 6 29.09 15.38 36.60
N ILE A 7 28.54 16.16 37.55
CA ILE A 7 27.12 16.37 37.69
C ILE A 7 26.53 17.06 36.43
N VAL A 8 27.20 18.09 35.92
CA VAL A 8 26.79 18.76 34.69
C VAL A 8 26.77 17.80 33.49
N VAL A 9 27.77 16.98 33.34
CA VAL A 9 27.84 15.97 32.28
C VAL A 9 26.67 14.99 32.39
N VAL A 10 26.37 14.47 33.57
CA VAL A 10 25.24 13.57 33.80
C VAL A 10 23.91 14.24 33.48
N ILE A 11 23.71 15.49 33.87
CA ILE A 11 22.46 16.24 33.54
C ILE A 11 22.31 16.41 32.02
N VAL A 12 23.39 16.76 31.31
CA VAL A 12 23.36 16.91 29.85
C VAL A 12 23.01 15.58 29.16
N PHE A 13 23.64 14.47 29.61
CA PHE A 13 23.31 13.15 29.05
C PHE A 13 21.87 12.73 29.35
N MET A 14 21.36 12.98 30.55
CA MET A 14 19.99 12.69 30.90
C MET A 14 18.99 13.55 30.09
N ALA A 15 19.27 14.84 29.94
CA ALA A 15 18.45 15.74 29.13
C ALA A 15 18.46 15.34 27.64
N GLY A 16 19.64 15.03 27.09
CA GLY A 16 19.78 14.55 25.71
C GLY A 16 19.09 13.21 25.48
N GLY A 17 19.24 12.28 26.41
CA GLY A 17 18.56 10.98 26.34
C GLY A 17 17.04 11.11 26.43
N SER A 18 16.53 11.97 27.33
CA SER A 18 15.10 12.25 27.44
C SER A 18 14.56 12.92 26.19
N PHE A 19 15.27 13.87 25.62
CA PHE A 19 14.91 14.53 24.37
C PHE A 19 14.86 13.52 23.21
N ALA A 20 15.87 12.68 23.07
CA ALA A 20 15.90 11.65 22.03
C ALA A 20 14.78 10.63 22.20
N TRP A 21 14.46 10.25 23.43
CA TRP A 21 13.34 9.34 23.71
C TRP A 21 11.98 9.94 23.37
N LEU A 22 11.73 11.19 23.76
CA LEU A 22 10.47 11.91 23.50
C LEU A 22 10.26 12.15 22.00
N ASN A 23 11.34 12.41 21.25
CA ASN A 23 11.28 12.72 19.82
C ASN A 23 11.76 11.54 18.95
N ARG A 24 11.75 10.32 19.46
CA ARG A 24 12.33 9.15 18.75
C ARG A 24 11.69 8.89 17.36
N VAL A 25 10.39 9.13 17.21
CA VAL A 25 9.70 8.95 15.93
C VAL A 25 10.18 9.98 14.93
N ASP A 26 10.22 11.25 15.31
CA ASP A 26 10.66 12.34 14.42
C ASP A 26 12.14 12.17 14.01
N ILE A 27 12.98 11.71 14.95
CA ILE A 27 14.39 11.41 14.67
C ILE A 27 14.52 10.28 13.66
N VAL A 28 13.75 9.19 13.82
CA VAL A 28 13.77 8.07 12.88
C VAL A 28 13.26 8.51 11.51
N LEU A 29 12.16 9.26 11.44
CA LEU A 29 11.64 9.78 10.18
C LEU A 29 12.63 10.73 9.50
N ALA A 30 13.29 11.59 10.25
CA ALA A 30 14.32 12.48 9.72
C ALA A 30 15.52 11.69 9.18
N LEU A 31 15.96 10.62 9.85
CA LEU A 31 17.03 9.74 9.39
C LEU A 31 16.64 8.98 8.11
N VAL A 32 15.41 8.45 8.04
CA VAL A 32 14.89 7.79 6.83
C VAL A 32 14.88 8.80 5.69
N LYS A 33 14.27 9.97 5.89
CA LYS A 33 14.24 11.05 4.90
C LYS A 33 15.64 11.46 4.43
N TYR A 34 16.61 11.55 5.34
CA TYR A 34 17.99 11.87 4.98
C TYR A 34 18.63 10.76 4.13
N ARG A 35 18.41 9.49 4.48
CA ARG A 35 18.95 8.36 3.70
C ARG A 35 18.36 8.26 2.31
N THR A 36 17.06 8.51 2.16
CA THR A 36 16.37 8.45 0.87
C THR A 36 16.48 9.73 0.06
N SER A 37 16.96 10.84 0.63
CA SER A 37 17.10 12.12 -0.07
C SER A 37 18.10 12.11 -1.24
N GLY A 38 18.97 11.10 -1.30
CA GLY A 38 19.94 10.91 -2.39
C GLY A 38 19.47 9.92 -3.46
N GLU A 39 18.31 9.29 -3.30
CA GLU A 39 17.75 8.42 -4.33
C GLU A 39 17.25 9.27 -5.49
N THR A 40 17.89 9.08 -6.63
CA THR A 40 17.45 9.71 -7.87
C THR A 40 16.23 8.95 -8.37
N VAL A 41 15.08 9.59 -8.29
CA VAL A 41 13.89 9.09 -8.99
C VAL A 41 14.17 9.20 -10.49
N GLU A 42 14.16 8.07 -11.20
CA GLU A 42 14.29 8.11 -12.64
C GLU A 42 13.20 9.00 -13.25
N PRO A 43 13.56 9.81 -14.27
CA PRO A 43 12.57 10.65 -14.93
C PRO A 43 11.45 9.78 -15.50
N ARG A 44 10.23 10.29 -15.44
CA ARG A 44 9.07 9.62 -16.04
C ARG A 44 9.42 9.26 -17.48
N ARG A 45 9.25 7.97 -17.83
CA ARG A 45 9.31 7.55 -19.23
C ARG A 45 8.21 8.28 -19.98
N GLU A 46 8.56 9.04 -21.00
CA GLU A 46 7.58 9.56 -21.93
C GLU A 46 6.92 8.37 -22.64
N VAL A 47 5.62 8.24 -22.50
CA VAL A 47 4.82 7.26 -23.22
C VAL A 47 4.26 7.97 -24.44
N GLU A 48 4.75 7.62 -25.61
CA GLU A 48 4.15 8.08 -26.86
C GLU A 48 2.83 7.31 -27.04
N TRP A 49 1.74 8.00 -26.79
CA TRP A 49 0.41 7.47 -27.04
C TRP A 49 0.14 7.53 -28.55
N GLN A 50 0.01 6.36 -29.16
CA GLN A 50 -0.52 6.30 -30.52
C GLN A 50 -2.03 6.24 -30.44
N GLN A 51 -2.70 7.18 -31.08
CA GLN A 51 -4.14 7.13 -31.24
C GLN A 51 -4.46 5.91 -32.10
N GLY A 52 -5.41 5.09 -31.66
CA GLY A 52 -5.95 4.02 -32.48
C GLY A 52 -6.69 4.56 -33.72
N PRO A 53 -7.08 3.70 -34.65
CA PRO A 53 -7.78 4.11 -35.86
C PRO A 53 -9.10 4.80 -35.49
N ASP A 54 -9.39 5.94 -36.14
CA ASP A 54 -10.61 6.73 -35.92
C ASP A 54 -11.88 5.93 -36.29
N ILE A 55 -11.74 4.97 -37.18
CA ILE A 55 -12.81 4.09 -37.65
C ILE A 55 -12.42 2.65 -37.34
N ALA A 56 -13.29 1.94 -36.66
CA ALA A 56 -13.07 0.52 -36.40
C ALA A 56 -13.12 -0.28 -37.72
N GLU A 57 -12.09 -1.10 -37.95
CA GLU A 57 -11.96 -1.96 -39.14
C GLU A 57 -13.07 -3.03 -39.23
N VAL A 58 -13.75 -3.32 -38.10
CA VAL A 58 -14.77 -4.35 -37.99
C VAL A 58 -16.13 -3.69 -37.73
N SER A 59 -17.17 -4.18 -38.36
CA SER A 59 -18.53 -3.67 -38.15
C SER A 59 -18.98 -3.75 -36.70
N ALA A 60 -19.84 -2.82 -36.26
CA ALA A 60 -20.30 -2.76 -34.86
C ALA A 60 -20.95 -4.08 -34.37
N SER A 61 -21.60 -4.80 -35.30
CA SER A 61 -22.25 -6.11 -35.00
C SER A 61 -21.26 -7.28 -34.82
N ALA A 62 -20.04 -7.15 -35.29
CA ALA A 62 -19.00 -8.19 -35.19
C ALA A 62 -17.92 -7.91 -34.18
N ARG A 63 -17.95 -6.74 -33.51
CA ARG A 63 -16.99 -6.38 -32.49
C ARG A 63 -17.41 -6.92 -31.11
N PRO A 64 -16.49 -7.48 -30.32
CA PRO A 64 -16.77 -7.74 -28.93
C PRO A 64 -17.05 -6.41 -28.19
N PRO A 65 -17.81 -6.43 -27.10
CA PRO A 65 -18.08 -5.23 -26.31
C PRO A 65 -16.79 -4.67 -25.72
N ASN A 66 -16.76 -3.36 -25.55
CA ASN A 66 -15.72 -2.73 -24.72
C ASN A 66 -15.95 -3.10 -23.26
N ILE A 67 -14.87 -3.48 -22.57
CA ILE A 67 -14.91 -3.79 -21.15
C ILE A 67 -14.10 -2.74 -20.43
N ILE A 68 -14.73 -2.01 -19.51
CA ILE A 68 -14.07 -1.06 -18.63
C ILE A 68 -13.99 -1.70 -17.24
N PHE A 69 -12.80 -1.95 -16.77
CA PHE A 69 -12.56 -2.50 -15.44
C PHE A 69 -12.04 -1.38 -14.51
N ILE A 70 -12.80 -1.06 -13.46
CA ILE A 70 -12.45 -0.04 -12.48
C ILE A 70 -12.15 -0.75 -11.17
N LEU A 71 -10.91 -0.64 -10.69
CA LEU A 71 -10.48 -1.17 -9.40
C LEU A 71 -10.23 -0.01 -8.45
N ALA A 72 -11.07 0.09 -7.42
CA ALA A 72 -10.86 1.06 -6.35
C ALA A 72 -9.70 0.60 -5.45
N ASP A 73 -8.90 1.55 -4.99
CA ASP A 73 -7.77 1.31 -4.10
C ASP A 73 -8.17 1.69 -2.67
N ASP A 74 -7.96 0.76 -1.73
CA ASP A 74 -8.30 0.88 -0.31
C ASP A 74 -9.75 1.29 0.00
N MET A 75 -10.69 0.95 -0.88
CA MET A 75 -12.11 1.16 -0.64
C MET A 75 -12.71 -0.04 0.08
N GLY A 76 -13.25 0.17 1.27
CA GLY A 76 -13.95 -0.84 2.04
C GLY A 76 -15.41 -0.99 1.64
N TYR A 77 -16.01 -2.12 1.98
CA TYR A 77 -17.45 -2.39 1.77
C TYR A 77 -18.34 -1.31 2.39
N ASN A 78 -17.99 -0.83 3.59
CA ASN A 78 -18.76 0.19 4.29
C ASN A 78 -18.55 1.61 3.75
N ASP A 79 -17.63 1.82 2.80
CA ASP A 79 -17.39 3.14 2.22
C ASP A 79 -18.39 3.48 1.11
N ILE A 80 -19.18 2.48 0.68
CA ILE A 80 -20.13 2.60 -0.41
C ILE A 80 -21.54 2.74 0.17
N SER A 81 -22.24 3.84 -0.19
CA SER A 81 -23.56 4.14 0.35
C SER A 81 -24.65 3.16 -0.13
N ALA A 82 -24.53 2.54 -1.31
CA ALA A 82 -25.45 1.51 -1.80
C ALA A 82 -25.56 0.28 -0.88
N PHE A 83 -24.53 0.01 -0.05
CA PHE A 83 -24.53 -1.09 0.90
C PHE A 83 -25.04 -0.70 2.31
N GLY A 84 -25.62 0.49 2.44
CA GLY A 84 -26.12 1.01 3.72
C GLY A 84 -25.04 1.56 4.66
N GLY A 85 -23.79 1.62 4.18
CA GLY A 85 -22.67 2.24 4.85
C GLY A 85 -22.50 3.70 4.45
N GLY A 86 -21.28 4.12 4.44
CA GLY A 86 -20.84 5.47 4.12
C GLY A 86 -19.91 6.02 5.19
N ILE A 87 -18.88 6.73 4.76
CA ILE A 87 -17.92 7.35 5.67
C ILE A 87 -18.64 8.40 6.53
N ALA A 88 -18.21 8.55 7.78
CA ALA A 88 -18.75 9.50 8.75
C ALA A 88 -20.29 9.34 8.95
N ASP A 89 -20.71 8.13 9.28
CA ASP A 89 -22.12 7.77 9.53
C ASP A 89 -23.06 8.09 8.33
N GLY A 90 -22.55 7.88 7.11
CA GLY A 90 -23.28 8.13 5.88
C GLY A 90 -23.28 9.58 5.39
N ALA A 91 -22.46 10.45 5.98
CA ALA A 91 -22.33 11.83 5.52
C ALA A 91 -21.67 11.95 4.15
N VAL A 92 -20.81 10.97 3.78
CA VAL A 92 -20.19 10.89 2.47
C VAL A 92 -20.95 9.86 1.63
N GLN A 93 -21.57 10.32 0.57
CA GLN A 93 -22.35 9.49 -0.34
C GLN A 93 -21.55 9.15 -1.61
N THR A 94 -21.85 8.00 -2.22
CA THR A 94 -21.24 7.53 -3.46
C THR A 94 -22.27 7.44 -4.60
N PRO A 95 -22.93 8.54 -4.99
CA PRO A 95 -24.12 8.50 -5.86
C PRO A 95 -23.84 7.90 -7.24
N SER A 96 -22.65 8.08 -7.80
CA SER A 96 -22.29 7.49 -9.09
C SER A 96 -22.09 5.96 -9.01
N ILE A 97 -21.56 5.46 -7.90
CA ILE A 97 -21.41 4.02 -7.64
C ILE A 97 -22.77 3.41 -7.34
N ASP A 98 -23.59 4.10 -6.55
CA ASP A 98 -24.96 3.69 -6.23
C ASP A 98 -25.82 3.59 -7.49
N GLN A 99 -25.66 4.52 -8.43
CA GLN A 99 -26.34 4.48 -9.72
C GLN A 99 -25.88 3.29 -10.57
N LEU A 100 -24.57 3.00 -10.61
CA LEU A 100 -24.06 1.80 -11.29
C LEU A 100 -24.62 0.52 -10.66
N ALA A 101 -24.76 0.47 -9.35
CA ALA A 101 -25.36 -0.65 -8.64
C ALA A 101 -26.85 -0.81 -8.98
N ALA A 102 -27.57 0.30 -9.08
CA ALA A 102 -29.02 0.30 -9.44
C ALA A 102 -29.27 -0.11 -10.89
N ASP A 103 -28.39 0.26 -11.81
CA ASP A 103 -28.54 -0.02 -13.26
C ASP A 103 -27.90 -1.35 -13.67
N GLY A 104 -27.13 -1.98 -12.78
CA GLY A 104 -26.32 -3.15 -13.08
C GLY A 104 -26.64 -4.37 -12.23
N VAL A 105 -25.60 -5.18 -11.99
CA VAL A 105 -25.65 -6.37 -11.15
C VAL A 105 -24.68 -6.20 -9.98
N VAL A 106 -25.16 -6.37 -8.77
CA VAL A 106 -24.36 -6.34 -7.54
C VAL A 106 -24.02 -7.75 -7.11
N PHE A 107 -22.75 -8.03 -6.91
CA PHE A 107 -22.27 -9.30 -6.35
C PHE A 107 -22.04 -9.15 -4.85
N GLU A 108 -23.03 -9.53 -4.06
CA GLU A 108 -22.98 -9.40 -2.60
C GLU A 108 -21.95 -10.32 -1.92
N GLN A 109 -21.54 -11.39 -2.59
CA GLN A 109 -20.59 -12.39 -2.11
C GLN A 109 -19.30 -12.38 -2.95
N SER A 110 -18.72 -11.21 -3.17
CA SER A 110 -17.47 -11.04 -3.89
C SER A 110 -16.33 -10.73 -2.90
N TYR A 111 -15.24 -11.47 -3.01
CA TYR A 111 -14.14 -11.41 -2.06
C TYR A 111 -12.83 -11.06 -2.77
N ALA A 112 -12.06 -10.17 -2.18
CA ALA A 112 -10.69 -9.94 -2.60
C ALA A 112 -9.82 -11.18 -2.34
N GLY A 113 -8.91 -11.48 -3.24
CA GLY A 113 -8.07 -12.69 -3.12
C GLY A 113 -7.00 -12.61 -2.05
N ASN A 114 -6.72 -11.40 -1.55
CA ASN A 114 -5.82 -11.14 -0.44
C ASN A 114 -6.25 -9.85 0.27
N ALA A 115 -5.90 -9.72 1.55
CA ALA A 115 -6.19 -8.54 2.35
C ALA A 115 -5.33 -7.32 1.99
N THR A 116 -4.19 -7.53 1.32
CA THR A 116 -3.28 -6.45 0.92
C THR A 116 -3.39 -6.16 -0.58
N CYS A 117 -3.17 -4.91 -0.96
CA CYS A 117 -3.38 -4.41 -2.32
C CYS A 117 -2.52 -5.12 -3.38
N ALA A 118 -1.21 -5.23 -3.18
CA ALA A 118 -0.29 -5.74 -4.20
C ALA A 118 -0.59 -7.19 -4.64
N PRO A 119 -0.69 -8.18 -3.73
CA PRO A 119 -1.02 -9.55 -4.13
C PRO A 119 -2.47 -9.69 -4.63
N SER A 120 -3.42 -8.91 -4.11
CA SER A 120 -4.80 -8.91 -4.62
C SER A 120 -4.86 -8.40 -6.06
N ARG A 121 -4.12 -7.35 -6.39
CA ARG A 121 -4.02 -6.83 -7.76
C ARG A 121 -3.31 -7.82 -8.69
N ALA A 122 -2.25 -8.47 -8.21
CA ALA A 122 -1.57 -9.53 -8.97
C ALA A 122 -2.53 -10.69 -9.29
N MET A 123 -3.41 -11.07 -8.35
CA MET A 123 -4.44 -12.07 -8.60
C MET A 123 -5.39 -11.65 -9.74
N ILE A 124 -5.82 -10.40 -9.77
CA ILE A 124 -6.67 -9.86 -10.85
C ILE A 124 -5.93 -9.93 -12.18
N MET A 125 -4.66 -9.54 -12.20
CA MET A 125 -3.86 -9.54 -13.43
C MET A 125 -3.56 -10.93 -13.97
N THR A 126 -3.39 -11.93 -13.12
CA THR A 126 -2.98 -13.29 -13.50
C THR A 126 -4.13 -14.31 -13.51
N GLY A 127 -5.26 -14.00 -12.88
CA GLY A 127 -6.34 -14.96 -12.62
C GLY A 127 -5.95 -16.07 -11.63
N ARG A 128 -4.85 -15.89 -10.87
CA ARG A 128 -4.30 -16.90 -9.95
C ARG A 128 -4.22 -16.37 -8.54
N TYR A 129 -4.58 -17.21 -7.56
CA TYR A 129 -4.45 -16.85 -6.15
C TYR A 129 -2.98 -16.57 -5.77
N PRO A 130 -2.72 -15.64 -4.84
CA PRO A 130 -1.37 -15.28 -4.40
C PRO A 130 -0.51 -16.47 -3.98
N THR A 131 -1.09 -17.44 -3.26
CA THR A 131 -0.44 -18.69 -2.86
C THR A 131 0.05 -19.56 -4.05
N ARG A 132 -0.51 -19.35 -5.22
CA ARG A 132 -0.11 -20.07 -6.46
C ARG A 132 1.05 -19.39 -7.18
N THR A 133 1.16 -18.08 -7.03
CA THR A 133 2.23 -17.28 -7.64
C THR A 133 3.41 -17.09 -6.68
N GLY A 134 3.22 -17.34 -5.39
CA GLY A 134 4.19 -17.02 -4.33
C GLY A 134 4.26 -15.54 -3.97
N PHE A 135 3.47 -14.68 -4.63
CA PHE A 135 3.40 -13.26 -4.33
C PHE A 135 2.27 -12.97 -3.35
N GLU A 136 2.53 -13.22 -2.07
CA GLU A 136 1.50 -13.22 -1.02
C GLU A 136 1.49 -11.94 -0.18
N PHE A 137 2.54 -11.13 -0.25
CA PHE A 137 2.72 -9.95 0.58
C PHE A 137 3.12 -8.74 -0.25
N THR A 138 2.80 -7.56 0.26
CA THR A 138 3.29 -6.31 -0.33
C THR A 138 4.80 -6.22 -0.13
N PRO A 139 5.57 -5.93 -1.19
CA PRO A 139 7.02 -5.73 -1.10
C PRO A 139 7.36 -4.71 -0.02
N THR A 140 8.31 -5.04 0.83
CA THR A 140 8.70 -4.20 1.95
C THR A 140 10.24 -4.09 2.02
N PRO A 141 10.80 -2.88 2.03
CA PRO A 141 12.25 -2.70 2.18
C PRO A 141 12.79 -3.33 3.47
N ALA A 142 14.01 -3.83 3.41
CA ALA A 142 14.68 -4.38 4.58
C ALA A 142 14.75 -3.33 5.71
N GLY A 143 14.46 -3.77 6.94
CA GLY A 143 14.46 -2.91 8.12
C GLY A 143 13.22 -2.02 8.29
N MET A 144 12.27 -2.06 7.39
CA MET A 144 11.03 -1.28 7.51
C MET A 144 10.13 -1.76 8.66
N GLY A 145 10.13 -3.04 8.98
CA GLY A 145 9.26 -3.61 10.02
C GLY A 145 9.40 -2.97 11.40
N PRO A 146 10.62 -2.82 11.95
CA PRO A 146 10.83 -2.09 13.20
C PRO A 146 10.36 -0.64 13.15
N VAL A 147 10.51 0.05 12.00
CA VAL A 147 10.05 1.43 11.81
C VAL A 147 8.52 1.49 11.83
N VAL A 148 7.84 0.61 11.09
CA VAL A 148 6.37 0.51 11.08
C VAL A 148 5.86 0.19 12.49
N SER A 149 6.49 -0.74 13.20
CA SER A 149 6.12 -1.08 14.57
C SER A 149 6.28 0.09 15.52
N LEU A 150 7.36 0.85 15.39
CA LEU A 150 7.62 2.05 16.19
C LEU A 150 6.53 3.11 15.96
N ILE A 151 6.21 3.40 14.70
CA ILE A 151 5.19 4.39 14.34
C ILE A 151 3.82 3.92 14.84
N SER A 152 3.41 2.68 14.53
CA SER A 152 2.10 2.14 14.93
C SER A 152 1.92 2.13 16.45
N ASN A 153 2.97 1.77 17.20
CA ASN A 153 2.93 1.78 18.66
C ASN A 153 2.91 3.20 19.25
N SER A 154 3.27 4.23 18.47
CA SER A 154 3.19 5.63 18.89
C SER A 154 1.82 6.27 18.63
N MET A 155 0.98 5.60 17.84
CA MET A 155 -0.37 6.06 17.49
C MET A 155 -1.40 5.33 18.36
N ASP A 156 -2.30 6.07 18.99
CA ASP A 156 -3.46 5.50 19.67
C ASP A 156 -4.57 5.21 18.62
N SER A 157 -4.41 4.10 17.93
CA SER A 157 -5.35 3.70 16.86
C SER A 157 -6.49 2.82 17.36
N GLY A 158 -6.47 2.42 18.64
CA GLY A 158 -7.39 1.41 19.18
C GLY A 158 -7.21 0.00 18.59
N LEU A 159 -6.23 -0.20 17.72
CA LEU A 159 -5.92 -1.49 17.11
C LEU A 159 -4.84 -2.23 17.89
N PRO A 160 -4.82 -3.58 17.84
CA PRO A 160 -3.72 -4.36 18.41
C PRO A 160 -2.37 -3.93 17.81
N PRO A 161 -1.30 -3.91 18.62
CA PRO A 161 0.02 -3.55 18.12
C PRO A 161 0.47 -4.54 17.03
N PRO A 162 1.13 -4.06 15.96
CA PRO A 162 1.63 -4.93 14.91
C PRO A 162 2.69 -5.88 15.48
N ARG A 163 2.62 -7.13 15.05
CA ARG A 163 3.65 -8.15 15.35
C ARG A 163 4.51 -8.33 14.13
N PHE A 164 5.80 -8.15 14.31
CA PHE A 164 6.79 -8.31 13.27
C PHE A 164 7.55 -9.63 13.49
N ASN A 165 7.68 -10.45 12.44
CA ASN A 165 8.45 -11.68 12.49
C ASN A 165 9.85 -11.44 11.94
N GLU A 166 10.82 -11.23 12.84
CA GLU A 166 12.21 -10.93 12.48
C GLU A 166 12.84 -12.05 11.64
N ALA A 167 12.59 -13.31 11.97
CA ALA A 167 13.15 -14.45 11.24
C ALA A 167 12.68 -14.50 9.78
N VAL A 168 11.42 -14.14 9.51
CA VAL A 168 10.90 -14.04 8.16
C VAL A 168 11.50 -12.84 7.44
N ALA A 169 11.66 -11.72 8.12
CA ALA A 169 12.26 -10.51 7.54
C ALA A 169 13.72 -10.69 7.16
N GLU A 170 14.50 -11.41 7.97
CA GLU A 170 15.91 -11.73 7.68
C GLU A 170 16.06 -12.67 6.48
N SER A 171 15.08 -13.54 6.26
CA SER A 171 15.07 -14.48 5.13
C SER A 171 14.39 -13.93 3.87
N ALA A 172 13.81 -12.73 3.94
CA ALA A 172 13.15 -12.12 2.81
C ALA A 172 14.14 -11.78 1.68
N PRO A 173 13.76 -11.99 0.41
CA PRO A 173 14.60 -11.58 -0.72
C PRO A 173 14.79 -10.06 -0.73
N ALA A 174 15.78 -9.59 -1.48
CA ALA A 174 15.99 -8.16 -1.68
C ALA A 174 14.70 -7.51 -2.25
N TYR A 175 14.48 -6.24 -1.91
CA TYR A 175 13.24 -5.52 -2.27
C TYR A 175 12.92 -5.61 -3.76
N GLU A 176 13.94 -5.50 -4.61
CA GLU A 176 13.84 -5.56 -6.07
C GLU A 176 13.45 -6.96 -6.59
N GLN A 177 13.58 -7.97 -5.73
CA GLN A 177 13.20 -9.35 -6.03
C GLN A 177 11.85 -9.74 -5.42
N GLN A 178 11.27 -8.85 -4.62
CA GLN A 178 9.95 -9.03 -4.02
C GLN A 178 8.90 -8.57 -5.03
N GLY A 179 8.29 -9.46 -5.75
CA GLY A 179 7.26 -9.07 -6.70
C GLY A 179 6.59 -10.27 -7.34
N LEU A 180 5.68 -10.00 -8.25
CA LEU A 180 5.10 -11.06 -9.07
C LEU A 180 6.21 -11.67 -9.94
N PRO A 181 6.41 -13.00 -9.91
CA PRO A 181 7.41 -13.65 -10.76
C PRO A 181 7.21 -13.33 -12.24
N SER A 182 8.29 -13.05 -12.95
CA SER A 182 8.25 -12.77 -14.38
C SER A 182 7.82 -13.96 -15.27
N SER A 183 7.66 -15.14 -14.67
CA SER A 183 7.09 -16.32 -15.32
C SER A 183 5.56 -16.33 -15.34
N GLU A 184 4.93 -15.42 -14.60
CA GLU A 184 3.47 -15.32 -14.59
C GLU A 184 2.99 -14.52 -15.80
N VAL A 185 2.01 -15.09 -16.50
CA VAL A 185 1.35 -14.43 -17.63
C VAL A 185 0.23 -13.55 -17.10
N THR A 186 0.15 -12.33 -17.59
CA THR A 186 -0.87 -11.36 -17.15
C THR A 186 -1.87 -11.08 -18.27
N ILE A 187 -3.03 -10.51 -17.90
CA ILE A 187 -4.05 -10.09 -18.88
C ILE A 187 -3.57 -8.97 -19.82
N ALA A 188 -2.40 -8.37 -19.54
CA ALA A 188 -1.81 -7.32 -20.37
C ALA A 188 -0.92 -7.87 -21.50
N GLU A 189 -0.63 -9.18 -21.51
CA GLU A 189 0.16 -9.92 -22.53
C GLU A 189 -0.76 -10.59 -23.52
#